data_116f178ee3874b5a2e75f73767e690bc
#
_entry.id   116f178ee3874b5a2e75f73767e690bc
#
_cell.length_a   1.000
_cell.length_b   1.000
_cell.length_c   1.000
_cell.angle_alpha   90.00
_cell.angle_beta   90.00
_cell.angle_gamma   90.00
#
_symmetry.space_group_name_H-M   'P 1'
#
loop_
_entity.id
_entity.type
_entity.pdbx_description
1 polymer ?
#
loop_
_entity_poly.entity_id
_entity_poly.type
_entity_poly.pdbx_seq_one_letter_code
_entity_poly.pdbx_strand_id
1 'polypeptide(L)'
;MSASMTPIIVITGATNGIGRATNELLKANGVLTIPCDCEPSADTDSRLLDLMSPTSITKCANTIPDNIEGLINCAGVAPVSHANTAVLKINWFGTKLFTEKILTKIKPSGSVTTVASRAGDNWEDNITNLNQLIDSSYDEVAKTIDIENFTPARAYELSKELLIFWSMIKAASHASIRFNTVSPSSVETRLTPSFREAFKGRSVNNDNLRKQATTTTEIAEAIWFLANPLNLSINGVDLKVDQGITAKRKITKINK
;
A
#
# COMPACT_ATOMS: atom_id res chain seq x y z
N MET A 1 -3.41 -30.29 22.26
CA MET A 1 -3.67 -28.86 21.93
C MET A 1 -2.38 -28.33 21.34
N SER A 2 -2.32 -28.10 20.03
CA SER A 2 -1.15 -27.49 19.39
C SER A 2 -0.99 -26.08 19.96
N ALA A 3 0.17 -25.74 20.50
CA ALA A 3 0.48 -24.37 20.89
C ALA A 3 0.27 -23.48 19.67
N SER A 4 -0.73 -22.60 19.75
CA SER A 4 -0.99 -21.61 18.71
C SER A 4 0.26 -20.72 18.64
N MET A 5 1.07 -20.88 17.61
CA MET A 5 2.21 -19.98 17.38
C MET A 5 1.66 -18.57 17.18
N THR A 6 2.24 -17.61 17.89
CA THR A 6 1.88 -16.19 17.77
C THR A 6 2.07 -15.75 16.31
N PRO A 7 1.08 -15.14 15.67
CA PRO A 7 1.20 -14.71 14.27
C PRO A 7 2.30 -13.66 14.11
N ILE A 8 3.10 -13.79 13.05
CA ILE A 8 4.17 -12.84 12.70
C ILE A 8 3.77 -12.09 11.45
N ILE A 9 3.74 -10.76 11.49
CA ILE A 9 3.40 -9.91 10.34
C ILE A 9 4.55 -8.92 10.05
N VAL A 10 4.96 -8.85 8.80
CA VAL A 10 5.93 -7.85 8.31
C VAL A 10 5.18 -6.57 7.93
N ILE A 11 5.70 -5.40 8.33
CA ILE A 11 5.08 -4.10 8.03
C ILE A 11 6.14 -3.18 7.43
N THR A 12 5.92 -2.69 6.21
CA THR A 12 6.80 -1.67 5.60
C THR A 12 6.31 -0.26 5.94
N GLY A 13 7.22 0.71 6.04
CA GLY A 13 6.86 2.09 6.41
C GLY A 13 6.41 2.23 7.87
N ALA A 14 6.95 1.40 8.76
CA ALA A 14 6.43 1.19 10.10
C ALA A 14 6.82 2.28 11.13
N THR A 15 7.71 3.23 10.78
CA THR A 15 8.17 4.26 11.72
C THR A 15 7.26 5.46 11.83
N ASN A 16 6.41 5.70 10.84
CA ASN A 16 5.56 6.89 10.77
C ASN A 16 4.14 6.62 10.27
N GLY A 17 3.24 7.58 10.52
CA GLY A 17 1.91 7.65 9.91
C GLY A 17 1.07 6.38 10.07
N ILE A 18 0.51 5.91 8.96
CA ILE A 18 -0.37 4.74 8.92
C ILE A 18 0.39 3.47 9.36
N GLY A 19 1.63 3.28 8.86
CA GLY A 19 2.42 2.10 9.19
C GLY A 19 2.74 2.01 10.69
N ARG A 20 3.08 3.14 11.33
CA ARG A 20 3.30 3.19 12.78
C ARG A 20 2.02 2.83 13.54
N ALA A 21 0.90 3.46 13.20
CA ALA A 21 -0.38 3.18 13.86
C ALA A 21 -0.79 1.71 13.69
N THR A 22 -0.53 1.12 12.50
CA THR A 22 -0.76 -0.30 12.24
C THR A 22 0.14 -1.19 13.10
N ASN A 23 1.44 -0.87 13.20
CA ASN A 23 2.39 -1.61 14.03
C ASN A 23 1.98 -1.61 15.51
N GLU A 24 1.61 -0.45 16.03
CA GLU A 24 1.14 -0.28 17.43
C GLU A 24 -0.15 -1.08 17.67
N LEU A 25 -1.11 -1.01 16.76
CA LEU A 25 -2.38 -1.75 16.85
C LEU A 25 -2.16 -3.26 16.85
N LEU A 26 -1.33 -3.79 15.95
CA LEU A 26 -1.05 -5.22 15.85
C LEU A 26 -0.36 -5.73 17.12
N LYS A 27 0.63 -5.02 17.65
CA LYS A 27 1.29 -5.36 18.92
C LYS A 27 0.30 -5.38 20.07
N ALA A 28 -0.62 -4.41 20.14
CA ALA A 28 -1.68 -4.38 21.15
C ALA A 28 -2.65 -5.58 21.05
N ASN A 29 -2.82 -6.15 19.84
CA ASN A 29 -3.60 -7.36 19.60
C ASN A 29 -2.80 -8.68 19.71
N GLY A 30 -1.58 -8.64 20.26
CA GLY A 30 -0.77 -9.83 20.52
C GLY A 30 -0.09 -10.41 19.28
N VAL A 31 0.02 -9.64 18.18
CA VAL A 31 0.72 -10.03 16.96
C VAL A 31 2.19 -9.65 17.08
N LEU A 32 3.10 -10.56 16.75
CA LEU A 32 4.51 -10.23 16.58
C LEU A 32 4.69 -9.49 15.25
N THR A 33 5.36 -8.35 15.29
CA THR A 33 5.58 -7.55 14.09
C THR A 33 7.07 -7.48 13.75
N ILE A 34 7.40 -7.46 12.46
CA ILE A 34 8.71 -7.15 11.93
C ILE A 34 8.58 -5.81 11.18
N PRO A 35 8.84 -4.68 11.86
CA PRO A 35 8.79 -3.37 11.23
C PRO A 35 9.96 -3.20 10.26
N CYS A 36 9.68 -2.73 9.04
CA CYS A 36 10.67 -2.43 8.01
C CYS A 36 10.53 -0.97 7.57
N ASP A 37 11.62 -0.22 7.56
CA ASP A 37 11.61 1.18 7.12
C ASP A 37 12.97 1.62 6.58
N CYS A 38 13.01 2.69 5.78
CA CYS A 38 14.26 3.32 5.36
C CYS A 38 14.86 4.22 6.45
N GLU A 39 14.08 4.58 7.46
CA GLU A 39 14.55 5.33 8.64
C GLU A 39 14.92 4.37 9.78
N PRO A 40 16.00 4.65 10.53
CA PRO A 40 16.32 3.90 11.74
C PRO A 40 15.18 3.95 12.76
N SER A 41 14.93 2.85 13.42
CA SER A 41 13.95 2.75 14.49
C SER A 41 14.63 2.31 15.80
N ALA A 42 14.12 2.77 16.93
CA ALA A 42 14.53 2.28 18.25
C ALA A 42 13.99 0.85 18.55
N ASP A 43 13.09 0.34 17.73
CA ASP A 43 12.58 -1.02 17.82
C ASP A 43 13.67 -2.02 17.41
N THR A 44 14.08 -2.89 18.32
CA THR A 44 15.15 -3.87 18.09
C THR A 44 14.84 -4.88 17.01
N ASP A 45 13.56 -5.11 16.71
CA ASP A 45 13.10 -6.01 15.66
C ASP A 45 12.97 -5.32 14.30
N SER A 46 13.26 -4.02 14.22
CA SER A 46 13.20 -3.25 12.98
C SER A 46 14.27 -3.69 11.97
N ARG A 47 13.90 -3.66 10.68
CA ARG A 47 14.80 -3.94 9.56
C ARG A 47 14.91 -2.71 8.65
N LEU A 48 16.14 -2.45 8.21
CA LEU A 48 16.39 -1.38 7.23
C LEU A 48 15.89 -1.83 5.86
N LEU A 49 14.97 -1.04 5.27
CA LEU A 49 14.38 -1.30 3.95
C LEU A 49 14.25 -0.01 3.15
N ASP A 50 15.13 0.19 2.19
CA ASP A 50 15.00 1.23 1.18
C ASP A 50 14.41 0.62 -0.11
N LEU A 51 13.16 1.00 -0.41
CA LEU A 51 12.42 0.52 -1.59
C LEU A 51 12.95 1.10 -2.93
N MET A 52 13.84 2.09 -2.90
CA MET A 52 14.57 2.53 -4.10
C MET A 52 15.72 1.60 -4.47
N SER A 53 16.22 0.81 -3.53
CA SER A 53 17.44 0.01 -3.67
C SER A 53 17.12 -1.48 -3.78
N PRO A 54 17.24 -2.12 -4.96
CA PRO A 54 17.07 -3.57 -5.10
C PRO A 54 17.99 -4.37 -4.18
N THR A 55 19.18 -3.84 -3.88
CA THR A 55 20.14 -4.45 -2.94
C THR A 55 19.62 -4.38 -1.51
N SER A 56 19.08 -3.23 -1.07
CA SER A 56 18.45 -3.09 0.25
C SER A 56 17.24 -4.02 0.39
N ILE A 57 16.39 -4.05 -0.63
CA ILE A 57 15.22 -4.94 -0.69
C ILE A 57 15.64 -6.40 -0.52
N THR A 58 16.66 -6.84 -1.26
CA THR A 58 17.14 -8.23 -1.17
C THR A 58 17.74 -8.54 0.21
N LYS A 59 18.56 -7.64 0.75
CA LYS A 59 19.12 -7.80 2.09
C LYS A 59 18.04 -7.91 3.15
N CYS A 60 17.07 -7.00 3.14
CA CYS A 60 15.96 -7.02 4.08
C CYS A 60 15.14 -8.32 3.94
N ALA A 61 14.73 -8.70 2.73
CA ALA A 61 13.97 -9.92 2.48
C ALA A 61 14.66 -11.19 3.04
N ASN A 62 15.98 -11.26 2.95
CA ASN A 62 16.74 -12.40 3.47
C ASN A 62 16.74 -12.51 5.01
N THR A 63 16.42 -11.41 5.73
CA THR A 63 16.30 -11.42 7.20
C THR A 63 14.91 -11.78 7.70
N ILE A 64 13.92 -11.84 6.83
CA ILE A 64 12.55 -12.22 7.18
C ILE A 64 12.49 -13.73 7.37
N PRO A 65 11.95 -14.24 8.49
CA PRO A 65 11.79 -15.66 8.72
C PRO A 65 10.75 -16.29 7.79
N ASP A 66 10.79 -17.60 7.66
CA ASP A 66 9.74 -18.37 6.99
C ASP A 66 8.50 -18.51 7.89
N ASN A 67 7.36 -18.88 7.28
CA ASN A 67 6.08 -19.12 7.95
C ASN A 67 5.48 -17.87 8.63
N ILE A 68 5.71 -16.69 8.06
CA ILE A 68 5.02 -15.48 8.51
C ILE A 68 3.53 -15.53 8.16
N GLU A 69 2.69 -14.86 8.95
CA GLU A 69 1.25 -14.73 8.72
C GLU A 69 0.93 -13.84 7.53
N GLY A 70 1.74 -12.79 7.30
CA GLY A 70 1.51 -11.89 6.19
C GLY A 70 2.44 -10.71 6.10
N LEU A 71 2.16 -9.90 5.08
CA LEU A 71 2.83 -8.65 4.77
C LEU A 71 1.82 -7.51 4.73
N ILE A 72 2.15 -6.39 5.36
CA ILE A 72 1.43 -5.13 5.24
C ILE A 72 2.34 -4.08 4.59
N ASN A 73 2.01 -3.67 3.39
CA ASN A 73 2.73 -2.65 2.64
C ASN A 73 2.15 -1.26 2.97
N CYS A 74 2.77 -0.53 3.90
CA CYS A 74 2.43 0.86 4.21
C CYS A 74 3.47 1.87 3.70
N ALA A 75 4.67 1.41 3.32
CA ALA A 75 5.72 2.30 2.82
C ALA A 75 5.28 2.98 1.52
N GLY A 76 5.61 4.26 1.41
CA GLY A 76 5.36 5.05 0.23
C GLY A 76 5.66 6.52 0.45
N VAL A 77 5.87 7.23 -0.66
CA VAL A 77 6.14 8.66 -0.68
C VAL A 77 5.01 9.43 -1.34
N ALA A 78 4.84 10.68 -0.90
CA ALA A 78 3.86 11.59 -1.47
C ALA A 78 4.38 12.21 -2.78
N PRO A 79 3.48 12.67 -3.66
CA PRO A 79 3.87 13.49 -4.81
C PRO A 79 4.52 14.81 -4.33
N VAL A 80 5.26 15.49 -5.21
CA VAL A 80 5.98 16.76 -4.95
C VAL A 80 7.21 16.62 -4.04
N SER A 81 7.16 15.78 -3.01
CA SER A 81 8.31 15.57 -2.12
C SER A 81 9.49 14.85 -2.80
N HIS A 82 9.24 14.20 -3.93
CA HIS A 82 10.20 13.42 -4.71
C HIS A 82 9.96 13.59 -6.21
N ALA A 83 11.00 13.34 -7.02
CA ALA A 83 10.84 13.26 -8.47
C ALA A 83 9.81 12.17 -8.86
N ASN A 84 9.08 12.34 -9.95
CA ASN A 84 8.07 11.41 -10.43
C ASN A 84 8.60 9.99 -10.58
N THR A 85 9.83 9.85 -11.06
CA THR A 85 10.55 8.58 -11.20
C THR A 85 10.76 7.89 -9.85
N ALA A 86 11.11 8.64 -8.80
CA ALA A 86 11.27 8.11 -7.45
C ALA A 86 9.93 7.69 -6.83
N VAL A 87 8.85 8.44 -7.09
CA VAL A 87 7.50 8.08 -6.65
C VAL A 87 7.10 6.71 -7.20
N LEU A 88 7.30 6.47 -8.50
CA LEU A 88 7.00 5.17 -9.11
C LEU A 88 7.94 4.06 -8.62
N LYS A 89 9.24 4.33 -8.51
CA LYS A 89 10.22 3.35 -8.00
C LYS A 89 9.88 2.88 -6.60
N ILE A 90 9.57 3.80 -5.69
CA ILE A 90 9.27 3.46 -4.29
C ILE A 90 7.88 2.82 -4.17
N ASN A 91 6.85 3.54 -4.65
CA ASN A 91 5.47 3.16 -4.37
C ASN A 91 5.04 1.90 -5.12
N TRP A 92 5.59 1.66 -6.31
CA TRP A 92 5.22 0.53 -7.15
C TRP A 92 6.33 -0.51 -7.26
N PHE A 93 7.44 -0.20 -7.93
CA PHE A 93 8.46 -1.21 -8.26
C PHE A 93 9.11 -1.82 -7.02
N GLY A 94 9.49 -1.00 -6.05
CA GLY A 94 10.09 -1.46 -4.81
C GLY A 94 9.12 -2.27 -3.96
N THR A 95 7.87 -1.81 -3.85
CA THR A 95 6.81 -2.53 -3.12
C THR A 95 6.51 -3.88 -3.78
N LYS A 96 6.37 -3.93 -5.11
CA LYS A 96 6.21 -5.18 -5.88
C LYS A 96 7.38 -6.13 -5.64
N LEU A 97 8.60 -5.63 -5.85
CA LEU A 97 9.82 -6.45 -5.72
C LEU A 97 9.99 -7.02 -4.30
N PHE A 98 9.78 -6.21 -3.27
CA PHE A 98 9.86 -6.69 -1.89
C PHE A 98 8.81 -7.75 -1.60
N THR A 99 7.56 -7.49 -2.01
CA THR A 99 6.46 -8.45 -1.84
C THR A 99 6.79 -9.79 -2.51
N GLU A 100 7.22 -9.77 -3.78
CA GLU A 100 7.56 -10.99 -4.53
C GLU A 100 8.71 -11.78 -3.86
N LYS A 101 9.70 -11.09 -3.29
CA LYS A 101 10.82 -11.76 -2.60
C LYS A 101 10.42 -12.46 -1.30
N ILE A 102 9.42 -11.97 -0.59
CA ILE A 102 9.00 -12.61 0.67
C ILE A 102 7.75 -13.47 0.53
N LEU A 103 7.17 -13.54 -0.66
CA LEU A 103 5.92 -14.27 -0.89
C LEU A 103 6.02 -15.74 -0.52
N THR A 104 7.14 -16.39 -0.80
CA THR A 104 7.41 -17.79 -0.44
C THR A 104 7.57 -18.02 1.07
N LYS A 105 7.75 -16.96 1.84
CA LYS A 105 7.87 -16.98 3.30
C LYS A 105 6.52 -16.84 4.01
N ILE A 106 5.49 -16.43 3.29
CA ILE A 106 4.12 -16.33 3.81
C ILE A 106 3.51 -17.72 3.81
N LYS A 107 3.01 -18.15 4.95
CA LYS A 107 2.36 -19.46 5.09
C LYS A 107 1.06 -19.53 4.26
N PRO A 108 0.61 -20.73 3.90
CA PRO A 108 -0.73 -20.91 3.33
C PRO A 108 -1.82 -20.26 4.21
N SER A 109 -2.81 -19.65 3.58
CA SER A 109 -3.87 -18.82 4.22
C SER A 109 -3.41 -17.48 4.77
N GLY A 110 -2.13 -17.12 4.60
CA GLY A 110 -1.61 -15.80 4.94
C GLY A 110 -2.14 -14.69 4.02
N SER A 111 -1.68 -13.47 4.24
CA SER A 111 -2.20 -12.32 3.49
C SER A 111 -1.13 -11.29 3.12
N VAL A 112 -1.38 -10.60 2.01
CA VAL A 112 -0.72 -9.34 1.64
C VAL A 112 -1.78 -8.24 1.64
N THR A 113 -1.61 -7.23 2.50
CA THR A 113 -2.49 -6.06 2.54
C THR A 113 -1.68 -4.82 2.17
N THR A 114 -2.09 -4.10 1.13
CA THR A 114 -1.32 -2.96 0.61
C THR A 114 -2.10 -1.65 0.76
N VAL A 115 -1.45 -0.63 1.31
CA VAL A 115 -2.02 0.72 1.37
C VAL A 115 -1.90 1.38 0.00
N ALA A 116 -3.02 1.39 -0.71
CA ALA A 116 -3.18 2.11 -1.96
C ALA A 116 -3.57 3.59 -1.69
N SER A 117 -4.55 4.11 -2.36
CA SER A 117 -5.12 5.44 -2.16
C SER A 117 -6.36 5.61 -3.02
N ARG A 118 -7.26 6.48 -2.60
CA ARG A 118 -8.34 6.99 -3.48
C ARG A 118 -7.80 7.61 -4.79
N ALA A 119 -6.54 8.04 -4.81
CA ALA A 119 -5.89 8.51 -6.05
C ALA A 119 -5.80 7.41 -7.13
N GLY A 120 -5.87 6.13 -6.75
CA GLY A 120 -5.91 5.00 -7.68
C GLY A 120 -7.31 4.61 -8.18
N ASP A 121 -8.38 5.33 -7.85
CA ASP A 121 -9.77 4.96 -8.15
C ASP A 121 -10.11 4.86 -9.66
N ASN A 122 -9.26 5.42 -10.53
CA ASN A 122 -9.49 5.38 -11.97
C ASN A 122 -8.80 4.18 -12.64
N TRP A 123 -8.31 3.21 -11.88
CA TRP A 123 -7.61 2.04 -12.42
C TRP A 123 -8.46 1.26 -13.44
N GLU A 124 -9.79 1.17 -13.25
CA GLU A 124 -10.70 0.49 -14.18
C GLU A 124 -10.71 1.18 -15.56
N ASP A 125 -10.69 2.52 -15.58
CA ASP A 125 -10.65 3.32 -16.82
C ASP A 125 -9.28 3.19 -17.54
N ASN A 126 -8.23 2.72 -16.84
CA ASN A 126 -6.85 2.62 -17.32
C ASN A 126 -6.35 1.18 -17.50
N ILE A 127 -7.21 0.16 -17.38
CA ILE A 127 -6.84 -1.27 -17.41
C ILE A 127 -5.88 -1.62 -18.54
N THR A 128 -6.15 -1.15 -19.77
CA THR A 128 -5.32 -1.47 -20.95
C THR A 128 -3.87 -1.01 -20.76
N ASN A 129 -3.67 0.21 -20.26
CA ASN A 129 -2.33 0.75 -20.01
C ASN A 129 -1.67 0.05 -18.82
N LEU A 130 -2.42 -0.20 -17.74
CA LEU A 130 -1.90 -0.88 -16.55
C LEU A 130 -1.45 -2.30 -16.90
N ASN A 131 -2.20 -3.02 -17.72
CA ASN A 131 -1.86 -4.38 -18.14
C ASN A 131 -0.55 -4.44 -18.94
N GLN A 132 -0.22 -3.40 -19.70
CA GLN A 132 1.07 -3.30 -20.38
C GLN A 132 2.25 -3.02 -19.43
N LEU A 133 2.00 -2.40 -18.28
CA LEU A 133 3.03 -1.97 -17.33
C LEU A 133 3.25 -2.94 -16.18
N ILE A 134 2.28 -3.82 -15.91
CA ILE A 134 2.23 -4.60 -14.67
C ILE A 134 3.41 -5.57 -14.50
N ASP A 135 3.86 -6.17 -15.59
CA ASP A 135 4.98 -7.12 -15.62
C ASP A 135 6.29 -6.50 -16.09
N SER A 136 6.26 -5.23 -16.53
CA SER A 136 7.44 -4.54 -17.01
C SER A 136 8.38 -4.15 -15.86
N SER A 137 9.67 -4.16 -16.14
CA SER A 137 10.69 -3.55 -15.29
C SER A 137 10.57 -2.02 -15.32
N TYR A 138 11.19 -1.36 -14.34
CA TYR A 138 11.23 0.11 -14.33
C TYR A 138 11.82 0.69 -15.63
N ASP A 139 12.92 0.11 -16.12
CA ASP A 139 13.61 0.60 -17.31
C ASP A 139 12.77 0.44 -18.60
N GLU A 140 11.96 -0.61 -18.67
CA GLU A 140 11.00 -0.80 -19.75
C GLU A 140 9.87 0.22 -19.68
N VAL A 141 9.31 0.44 -18.50
CA VAL A 141 8.26 1.46 -18.30
C VAL A 141 8.77 2.86 -18.62
N ALA A 142 10.00 3.20 -18.19
CA ALA A 142 10.62 4.50 -18.48
C ALA A 142 10.87 4.74 -19.97
N LYS A 143 10.97 3.70 -20.79
CA LYS A 143 11.04 3.80 -22.25
C LYS A 143 9.67 3.93 -22.93
N THR A 144 8.63 3.42 -22.27
CA THR A 144 7.28 3.36 -22.84
C THR A 144 6.46 4.61 -22.53
N ILE A 145 6.65 5.19 -21.37
CA ILE A 145 5.92 6.37 -20.90
C ILE A 145 6.89 7.45 -20.41
N ASP A 146 6.61 8.69 -20.77
CA ASP A 146 7.40 9.85 -20.36
C ASP A 146 7.04 10.28 -18.93
N ILE A 147 7.58 9.54 -17.95
CA ILE A 147 7.32 9.73 -16.53
C ILE A 147 7.76 11.12 -16.05
N GLU A 148 8.84 11.66 -16.63
CA GLU A 148 9.43 12.94 -16.21
C GLU A 148 8.47 14.10 -16.47
N ASN A 149 7.72 14.04 -17.56
CA ASN A 149 6.71 15.03 -17.94
C ASN A 149 5.33 14.82 -17.28
N PHE A 150 5.18 13.82 -16.43
CA PHE A 150 3.95 13.69 -15.64
C PHE A 150 3.82 14.85 -14.65
N THR A 151 2.58 15.23 -14.37
CA THR A 151 2.34 16.00 -13.15
C THR A 151 2.66 15.13 -11.93
N PRO A 152 3.13 15.70 -10.81
CA PRO A 152 3.37 14.92 -9.59
C PRO A 152 2.14 14.12 -9.14
N ALA A 153 0.94 14.68 -9.31
CA ALA A 153 -0.32 13.99 -9.05
C ALA A 153 -0.47 12.74 -9.93
N ARG A 154 -0.17 12.83 -11.25
CA ARG A 154 -0.32 11.70 -12.18
C ARG A 154 0.65 10.56 -11.90
N ALA A 155 1.91 10.86 -11.57
CA ALA A 155 2.87 9.84 -11.19
C ALA A 155 2.41 9.06 -9.94
N TYR A 156 1.88 9.78 -8.95
CA TYR A 156 1.33 9.16 -7.75
C TYR A 156 0.07 8.34 -8.05
N GLU A 157 -0.88 8.89 -8.83
CA GLU A 157 -2.10 8.19 -9.26
C GLU A 157 -1.74 6.86 -9.93
N LEU A 158 -0.83 6.88 -10.92
CA LEU A 158 -0.39 5.69 -11.63
C LEU A 158 0.20 4.64 -10.66
N SER A 159 1.03 5.07 -9.71
CA SER A 159 1.59 4.15 -8.72
C SER A 159 0.51 3.44 -7.90
N LYS A 160 -0.59 4.13 -7.58
CA LYS A 160 -1.70 3.57 -6.79
C LYS A 160 -2.68 2.75 -7.63
N GLU A 161 -2.91 3.14 -8.88
CA GLU A 161 -3.64 2.33 -9.86
C GLU A 161 -2.97 0.97 -10.07
N LEU A 162 -1.63 0.96 -10.26
CA LEU A 162 -0.85 -0.26 -10.41
C LEU A 162 -0.93 -1.17 -9.17
N LEU A 163 -0.86 -0.62 -7.96
CA LEU A 163 -0.98 -1.40 -6.71
C LEU A 163 -2.34 -2.08 -6.59
N ILE A 164 -3.44 -1.37 -6.89
CA ILE A 164 -4.79 -1.92 -6.82
C ILE A 164 -4.95 -3.04 -7.85
N PHE A 165 -4.64 -2.74 -9.11
CA PHE A 165 -4.79 -3.68 -10.21
C PHE A 165 -3.95 -4.95 -10.02
N TRP A 166 -2.67 -4.78 -9.63
CA TRP A 166 -1.78 -5.91 -9.34
C TRP A 166 -2.27 -6.78 -8.19
N SER A 167 -2.77 -6.17 -7.11
CA SER A 167 -3.33 -6.92 -5.99
C SER A 167 -4.51 -7.79 -6.42
N MET A 168 -5.37 -7.29 -7.31
CA MET A 168 -6.48 -8.06 -7.87
C MET A 168 -6.00 -9.21 -8.76
N ILE A 169 -4.99 -9.00 -9.62
CA ILE A 169 -4.37 -10.06 -10.42
C ILE A 169 -3.79 -11.15 -9.51
N LYS A 170 -3.06 -10.76 -8.46
CA LYS A 170 -2.49 -11.72 -7.50
C LYS A 170 -3.56 -12.47 -6.74
N ALA A 171 -4.63 -11.80 -6.32
CA ALA A 171 -5.77 -12.46 -5.68
C ALA A 171 -6.45 -13.50 -6.56
N ALA A 172 -6.55 -13.23 -7.86
CA ALA A 172 -7.15 -14.13 -8.84
C ALA A 172 -6.24 -15.33 -9.20
N SER A 173 -4.92 -15.15 -9.12
CA SER A 173 -3.95 -16.16 -9.55
C SER A 173 -3.28 -16.94 -8.41
N HIS A 174 -3.34 -16.46 -7.16
CA HIS A 174 -2.67 -17.07 -6.03
C HIS A 174 -3.64 -17.84 -5.13
N ALA A 175 -3.58 -19.18 -5.19
CA ALA A 175 -4.56 -20.04 -4.54
C ALA A 175 -4.48 -20.05 -2.99
N SER A 176 -3.34 -19.69 -2.41
CA SER A 176 -3.08 -19.92 -0.97
C SER A 176 -2.81 -18.66 -0.16
N ILE A 177 -2.67 -17.49 -0.78
CA ILE A 177 -2.42 -16.21 -0.12
C ILE A 177 -3.46 -15.20 -0.59
N ARG A 178 -4.02 -14.45 0.34
CA ARG A 178 -4.98 -13.39 0.04
C ARG A 178 -4.27 -12.07 -0.26
N PHE A 179 -4.77 -11.34 -1.24
CA PHE A 179 -4.25 -10.02 -1.61
C PHE A 179 -5.38 -8.99 -1.58
N ASN A 180 -5.24 -7.97 -0.76
CA ASN A 180 -6.22 -6.91 -0.63
C ASN A 180 -5.54 -5.54 -0.58
N THR A 181 -6.28 -4.48 -0.90
CA THR A 181 -5.83 -3.11 -0.74
C THR A 181 -6.74 -2.31 0.19
N VAL A 182 -6.17 -1.33 0.86
CA VAL A 182 -6.89 -0.28 1.58
C VAL A 182 -6.62 1.03 0.88
N SER A 183 -7.68 1.74 0.49
CA SER A 183 -7.60 3.01 -0.23
C SER A 183 -8.12 4.16 0.63
N PRO A 184 -7.25 4.83 1.41
CA PRO A 184 -7.63 5.99 2.19
C PRO A 184 -7.94 7.21 1.31
N SER A 185 -8.75 8.13 1.86
CA SER A 185 -8.81 9.52 1.42
C SER A 185 -7.72 10.36 2.11
N SER A 186 -8.02 11.61 2.40
CA SER A 186 -7.12 12.50 3.13
C SER A 186 -6.93 12.01 4.57
N VAL A 187 -5.70 11.66 4.92
CA VAL A 187 -5.28 11.25 6.27
C VAL A 187 -4.27 12.28 6.76
N GLU A 188 -4.47 12.82 7.96
CA GLU A 188 -3.55 13.79 8.51
C GLU A 188 -2.25 13.10 8.95
N THR A 189 -1.18 13.35 8.21
CA THR A 189 0.16 12.81 8.42
C THR A 189 1.21 13.85 8.04
N ARG A 190 2.49 13.57 8.28
CA ARG A 190 3.58 14.45 7.80
C ARG A 190 3.62 14.62 6.26
N LEU A 191 2.97 13.75 5.50
CA LEU A 191 2.89 13.83 4.04
C LEU A 191 1.76 14.76 3.53
N THR A 192 0.84 15.16 4.39
CA THR A 192 -0.36 15.95 4.03
C THR A 192 -0.04 17.25 3.27
N PRO A 193 0.99 18.04 3.61
CA PRO A 193 1.32 19.25 2.86
C PRO A 193 1.63 18.98 1.39
N SER A 194 2.42 17.94 1.09
CA SER A 194 2.77 17.55 -0.29
C SER A 194 1.54 17.09 -1.09
N PHE A 195 0.60 16.40 -0.44
CA PHE A 195 -0.67 16.03 -1.08
C PHE A 195 -1.54 17.24 -1.40
N ARG A 196 -1.65 18.19 -0.47
CA ARG A 196 -2.41 19.43 -0.70
C ARG A 196 -1.86 20.22 -1.87
N GLU A 197 -0.55 20.29 -2.01
CA GLU A 197 0.12 20.96 -3.13
C GLU A 197 -0.12 20.24 -4.46
N ALA A 198 0.14 18.93 -4.55
CA ALA A 198 -0.01 18.15 -5.78
C ALA A 198 -1.43 18.15 -6.34
N PHE A 199 -2.43 18.17 -5.46
CA PHE A 199 -3.85 18.11 -5.82
C PHE A 199 -4.54 19.48 -5.69
N LYS A 200 -3.79 20.57 -5.61
CA LYS A 200 -4.31 21.93 -5.55
C LYS A 200 -5.21 22.21 -6.76
N GLY A 201 -6.41 22.75 -6.51
CA GLY A 201 -7.43 23.03 -7.54
C GLY A 201 -8.28 21.82 -7.94
N ARG A 202 -7.93 20.60 -7.53
CA ARG A 202 -8.85 19.47 -7.57
C ARG A 202 -9.71 19.52 -6.29
N SER A 203 -11.02 19.31 -6.39
CA SER A 203 -11.98 19.38 -5.26
C SER A 203 -11.75 18.26 -4.23
N VAL A 204 -10.58 18.27 -3.58
CA VAL A 204 -10.20 17.24 -2.60
C VAL A 204 -10.73 17.57 -1.20
N ASN A 205 -10.93 18.86 -0.91
CA ASN A 205 -11.22 19.32 0.45
C ASN A 205 -12.70 19.59 0.76
N ASN A 206 -13.57 19.69 -0.27
CA ASN A 206 -15.00 19.99 -0.06
C ASN A 206 -15.89 18.74 -0.08
N ASP A 207 -15.33 17.56 -0.36
CA ASP A 207 -16.10 16.33 -0.53
C ASP A 207 -16.22 15.48 0.73
N ASN A 208 -15.49 15.81 1.80
CA ASN A 208 -15.61 15.08 3.06
C ASN A 208 -17.01 15.22 3.64
N LEU A 209 -17.76 14.12 3.67
CA LEU A 209 -19.08 14.06 4.30
C LEU A 209 -19.01 14.33 5.80
N ARG A 210 -17.88 13.98 6.43
CA ARG A 210 -17.52 14.40 7.78
C ARG A 210 -16.48 15.52 7.64
N LYS A 211 -16.63 16.62 8.32
CA LYS A 211 -15.69 17.77 8.28
C LYS A 211 -14.30 17.47 8.85
N GLN A 212 -14.00 16.23 9.21
CA GLN A 212 -12.73 15.79 9.79
C GLN A 212 -12.01 14.85 8.84
N ALA A 213 -10.67 14.93 8.79
CA ALA A 213 -9.85 13.96 8.08
C ALA A 213 -9.95 12.57 8.74
N THR A 214 -9.80 11.52 7.95
CA THR A 214 -9.67 10.16 8.46
C THR A 214 -8.37 10.04 9.28
N THR A 215 -8.43 9.38 10.41
CA THR A 215 -7.26 9.19 11.29
C THR A 215 -6.40 8.01 10.85
N THR A 216 -5.12 7.99 11.23
CA THR A 216 -4.23 6.84 11.00
C THR A 216 -4.72 5.59 11.70
N THR A 217 -5.39 5.74 12.86
CA THR A 217 -5.99 4.63 13.62
C THR A 217 -7.16 3.99 12.86
N GLU A 218 -8.07 4.78 12.28
CA GLU A 218 -9.17 4.23 11.46
C GLU A 218 -8.66 3.45 10.25
N ILE A 219 -7.54 3.88 9.64
CA ILE A 219 -6.90 3.14 8.54
C ILE A 219 -6.24 1.87 9.07
N ALA A 220 -5.56 1.91 10.22
CA ALA A 220 -4.93 0.75 10.83
C ALA A 220 -5.94 -0.36 11.16
N GLU A 221 -7.12 0.00 11.67
CA GLU A 221 -8.22 -0.95 11.91
C GLU A 221 -8.70 -1.62 10.63
N ALA A 222 -8.85 -0.86 9.53
CA ALA A 222 -9.24 -1.40 8.24
C ALA A 222 -8.15 -2.35 7.67
N ILE A 223 -6.87 -2.00 7.84
CA ILE A 223 -5.74 -2.85 7.46
C ILE A 223 -5.75 -4.15 8.26
N TRP A 224 -5.92 -4.07 9.59
CA TRP A 224 -5.98 -5.24 10.46
C TRP A 224 -7.17 -6.13 10.11
N PHE A 225 -8.33 -5.56 9.82
CA PHE A 225 -9.50 -6.31 9.37
C PHE A 225 -9.18 -7.17 8.13
N LEU A 226 -8.47 -6.64 7.14
CA LEU A 226 -8.10 -7.39 5.92
C LEU A 226 -6.94 -8.37 6.16
N ALA A 227 -5.97 -8.01 7.01
CA ALA A 227 -4.81 -8.83 7.31
C ALA A 227 -5.13 -9.98 8.30
N ASN A 228 -6.22 -9.87 9.06
CA ASN A 228 -6.58 -10.83 10.09
C ASN A 228 -6.78 -12.23 9.52
N PRO A 229 -6.10 -13.28 10.07
CA PRO A 229 -6.19 -14.64 9.60
C PRO A 229 -7.58 -15.28 9.72
N LEU A 230 -8.49 -14.67 10.47
CA LEU A 230 -9.89 -15.15 10.60
C LEU A 230 -10.76 -14.75 9.39
N ASN A 231 -10.32 -13.81 8.57
CA ASN A 231 -11.10 -13.27 7.43
C ASN A 231 -10.73 -13.95 6.10
N LEU A 232 -10.71 -15.27 6.07
CA LEU A 232 -10.19 -16.07 4.95
C LEU A 232 -10.91 -15.87 3.60
N SER A 233 -12.17 -15.47 3.61
CA SER A 233 -12.96 -15.29 2.39
C SER A 233 -12.81 -13.90 1.75
N ILE A 234 -12.07 -12.96 2.39
CA ILE A 234 -11.88 -11.62 1.85
C ILE A 234 -10.59 -11.61 1.04
N ASN A 235 -10.72 -11.61 -0.29
CA ASN A 235 -9.61 -11.66 -1.23
C ASN A 235 -9.93 -10.83 -2.48
N GLY A 236 -8.98 -10.05 -2.97
CA GLY A 236 -9.13 -9.20 -4.15
C GLY A 236 -9.94 -7.91 -3.93
N VAL A 237 -10.17 -7.51 -2.68
CA VAL A 237 -10.93 -6.30 -2.38
C VAL A 237 -10.02 -5.07 -2.32
N ASP A 238 -10.50 -3.96 -2.86
CA ASP A 238 -9.96 -2.63 -2.60
C ASP A 238 -10.91 -1.89 -1.64
N LEU A 239 -10.59 -1.91 -0.35
CA LEU A 239 -11.42 -1.33 0.71
C LEU A 239 -11.25 0.19 0.77
N LYS A 240 -12.28 0.92 0.39
CA LYS A 240 -12.30 2.38 0.48
C LYS A 240 -12.54 2.83 1.92
N VAL A 241 -11.58 3.57 2.48
CA VAL A 241 -11.68 4.20 3.80
C VAL A 241 -11.63 5.71 3.59
N ASP A 242 -12.71 6.24 3.02
CA ASP A 242 -12.77 7.58 2.42
C ASP A 242 -14.02 8.37 2.79
N GLN A 243 -14.74 7.94 3.80
CA GLN A 243 -15.98 8.58 4.29
C GLN A 243 -17.07 8.71 3.20
N GLY A 244 -17.09 7.80 2.20
CA GLY A 244 -18.07 7.78 1.13
C GLY A 244 -17.78 8.73 -0.04
N ILE A 245 -16.59 9.34 -0.10
CA ILE A 245 -16.22 10.27 -1.19
C ILE A 245 -16.26 9.57 -2.55
N THR A 246 -15.69 8.35 -2.66
CA THR A 246 -15.72 7.56 -3.90
C THR A 246 -17.15 7.20 -4.30
N ALA A 247 -18.01 6.81 -3.35
CA ALA A 247 -19.40 6.51 -3.61
C ALA A 247 -20.14 7.74 -4.16
N LYS A 248 -20.01 8.90 -3.51
CA LYS A 248 -20.59 10.18 -3.98
C LYS A 248 -20.14 10.51 -5.40
N ARG A 249 -18.84 10.37 -5.71
CA ARG A 249 -18.28 10.65 -7.04
C ARG A 249 -18.85 9.72 -8.11
N LYS A 250 -18.96 8.41 -7.83
CA LYS A 250 -19.52 7.42 -8.76
C LYS A 250 -20.99 7.75 -9.07
N ILE A 251 -21.81 8.04 -8.07
CA ILE A 251 -23.22 8.41 -8.27
C ILE A 251 -23.36 9.71 -9.07
N THR A 252 -22.52 10.71 -8.82
CA THR A 252 -22.55 11.98 -9.58
C THR A 252 -22.16 11.79 -11.05
N LYS A 253 -21.30 10.81 -11.39
CA LYS A 253 -20.96 10.46 -12.78
C LYS A 253 -22.14 9.81 -13.53
N ILE A 254 -22.97 9.02 -12.84
CA ILE A 254 -24.12 8.32 -13.43
C ILE A 254 -25.24 9.31 -13.79
N ASN A 255 -25.37 10.40 -13.03
CA ASN A 255 -26.43 11.40 -13.19
C ASN A 255 -26.06 12.53 -14.17
N LYS A 256 -24.95 12.43 -14.90
CA LYS A 256 -24.55 13.33 -15.98
C LYS A 256 -24.60 12.61 -17.34
#